data_e8afa87beb26b25dd60ce3164202a577
#
_entry.id   e8afa87beb26b25dd60ce3164202a577
#
_cell.length_a   1.000
_cell.length_b   1.000
_cell.length_c   1.000
_cell.angle_alpha   90.00
_cell.angle_beta   90.00
_cell.angle_gamma   90.00
#
_symmetry.space_group_name_H-M   'P 1'
#
loop_
_entity.id
_entity.type
_entity.pdbx_description
1 polymer ?
#
loop_
_entity_poly.entity_id
_entity_poly.type
_entity_poly.pdbx_seq_one_letter_code
_entity_poly.pdbx_strand_id
1 'polypeptide(L)'
;MKRQLLLCLAIISFLSNSGIAQKAKIAAADKKYNSYAYIDAIQTYERLAEKGYQSVEMFEKLGNAYYFNSDFEKAAQSYEKLYQLQSELAPEYYYRYAQSLKATGKEKEAATILAKFENKSSDDSRSKRLKNNTDYLEDIKANVGIYTIENAGINSKYSDYGSTIVDNKLIFTSARDTGGVGQRKHAWTGEHFTNLYAAGVNGELIPSNPVRYDANVNSKFHEATPVFTKDGNTMYFTRNNYLDGKKGKDANKVTLLKIYKATLVNNRWTNVTELPFNSNNFSTAHPALSPDEQTLYF
;
A
#
# COMPACT_ATOMS: atom_id res chain seq x y z
N MET A 1 5.57 -8.69 -59.81
CA MET A 1 6.70 -8.35 -58.96
C MET A 1 6.55 -7.02 -58.19
N LYS A 2 6.34 -5.84 -58.84
CA LYS A 2 6.24 -4.53 -58.14
C LYS A 2 5.09 -4.43 -57.11
N ARG A 3 3.91 -5.02 -57.33
CA ARG A 3 2.78 -5.04 -56.36
C ARG A 3 3.06 -5.90 -55.14
N GLN A 4 3.75 -7.02 -55.28
CA GLN A 4 4.12 -7.87 -54.15
C GLN A 4 5.22 -7.23 -53.31
N LEU A 5 6.16 -6.50 -53.93
CA LEU A 5 7.21 -5.76 -53.21
C LEU A 5 6.63 -4.59 -52.40
N LEU A 6 5.64 -3.88 -52.93
CA LEU A 6 4.92 -2.82 -52.22
C LEU A 6 4.10 -3.35 -51.02
N LEU A 7 3.49 -4.54 -51.15
CA LEU A 7 2.77 -5.19 -50.07
C LEU A 7 3.73 -5.63 -48.96
N CYS A 8 4.87 -6.20 -49.28
CA CYS A 8 5.90 -6.57 -48.32
C CYS A 8 6.50 -5.34 -47.59
N LEU A 9 6.76 -4.24 -48.28
CA LEU A 9 7.22 -3.00 -47.70
C LEU A 9 6.17 -2.36 -46.75
N ALA A 10 4.87 -2.41 -47.13
CA ALA A 10 3.78 -1.94 -46.28
C ALA A 10 3.64 -2.80 -45.00
N ILE A 11 3.77 -4.12 -45.10
CA ILE A 11 3.72 -5.03 -43.96
C ILE A 11 4.92 -4.81 -43.02
N ILE A 12 6.12 -4.63 -43.58
CA ILE A 12 7.34 -4.36 -42.76
C ILE A 12 7.23 -2.99 -42.03
N SER A 13 6.68 -1.97 -42.69
CA SER A 13 6.47 -0.66 -42.04
C SER A 13 5.37 -0.69 -40.99
N PHE A 14 4.35 -1.53 -41.12
CA PHE A 14 3.31 -1.73 -40.09
C PHE A 14 3.86 -2.48 -38.88
N LEU A 15 4.71 -3.49 -39.06
CA LEU A 15 5.34 -4.25 -37.97
C LEU A 15 6.37 -3.43 -37.20
N SER A 16 7.14 -2.59 -37.87
CA SER A 16 8.11 -1.70 -37.22
C SER A 16 7.43 -0.58 -36.39
N ASN A 17 6.33 -0.01 -36.92
CA ASN A 17 5.56 1.01 -36.19
C ASN A 17 4.86 0.43 -34.92
N SER A 18 4.38 -0.82 -34.96
CA SER A 18 3.78 -1.46 -33.80
C SER A 18 4.81 -1.71 -32.68
N GLY A 19 6.05 -2.09 -33.01
CA GLY A 19 7.13 -2.29 -32.06
C GLY A 19 7.57 -0.99 -31.35
N ILE A 20 7.64 0.13 -32.07
CA ILE A 20 8.02 1.43 -31.52
C ILE A 20 6.90 1.95 -30.59
N ALA A 21 5.64 1.86 -31.01
CA ALA A 21 4.49 2.26 -30.23
C ALA A 21 4.36 1.43 -28.92
N GLN A 22 4.73 0.16 -28.96
CA GLN A 22 4.71 -0.74 -27.82
C GLN A 22 5.81 -0.39 -26.81
N LYS A 23 7.04 -0.13 -27.26
CA LYS A 23 8.14 0.35 -26.42
C LYS A 23 7.80 1.67 -25.71
N ALA A 24 7.17 2.61 -26.43
CA ALA A 24 6.74 3.88 -25.82
C ALA A 24 5.69 3.69 -24.71
N LYS A 25 4.76 2.74 -24.90
CA LYS A 25 3.74 2.42 -23.87
C LYS A 25 4.36 1.76 -22.64
N ILE A 26 5.35 0.87 -22.83
CA ILE A 26 6.10 0.27 -21.72
C ILE A 26 6.83 1.36 -20.93
N ALA A 27 7.58 2.22 -21.60
CA ALA A 27 8.29 3.32 -20.95
C ALA A 27 7.34 4.27 -20.18
N ALA A 28 6.13 4.49 -20.71
CA ALA A 28 5.11 5.27 -20.02
C ALA A 28 4.59 4.55 -18.77
N ALA A 29 4.36 3.22 -18.82
CA ALA A 29 3.97 2.41 -17.67
C ALA A 29 5.08 2.35 -16.61
N ASP A 30 6.33 2.19 -17.05
CA ASP A 30 7.51 2.21 -16.17
C ASP A 30 7.65 3.54 -15.43
N LYS A 31 7.43 4.66 -16.11
CA LYS A 31 7.39 5.98 -15.48
C LYS A 31 6.32 6.08 -14.40
N LYS A 32 5.13 5.51 -14.66
CA LYS A 32 4.03 5.45 -13.68
C LYS A 32 4.42 4.57 -12.48
N TYR A 33 4.93 3.37 -12.75
CA TYR A 33 5.42 2.46 -11.72
C TYR A 33 6.49 3.11 -10.83
N ASN A 34 7.50 3.72 -11.42
CA ASN A 34 8.60 4.38 -10.71
C ASN A 34 8.16 5.63 -9.92
N SER A 35 7.00 6.19 -10.25
CA SER A 35 6.37 7.28 -9.48
C SER A 35 5.29 6.79 -8.51
N TYR A 36 5.25 5.49 -8.23
CA TYR A 36 4.26 4.82 -7.36
C TYR A 36 2.80 4.95 -7.82
N ALA A 37 2.56 5.31 -9.06
CA ALA A 37 1.21 5.33 -9.64
C ALA A 37 0.84 3.92 -10.14
N TYR A 38 0.75 2.98 -9.19
CA TYR A 38 0.63 1.55 -9.51
C TYR A 38 -0.65 1.20 -10.25
N ILE A 39 -1.78 1.84 -9.93
CA ILE A 39 -3.04 1.57 -10.64
C ILE A 39 -2.94 1.90 -12.13
N ASP A 40 -2.37 3.06 -12.47
CA ASP A 40 -2.18 3.45 -13.86
C ASP A 40 -1.15 2.54 -14.59
N ALA A 41 -0.11 2.11 -13.87
CA ALA A 41 0.90 1.19 -14.40
C ALA A 41 0.28 -0.18 -14.68
N ILE A 42 -0.46 -0.76 -13.72
CA ILE A 42 -1.20 -2.03 -13.85
C ILE A 42 -2.08 -2.00 -15.11
N GLN A 43 -2.95 -1.00 -15.25
CA GLN A 43 -3.85 -0.89 -16.40
C GLN A 43 -3.11 -0.87 -17.75
N THR A 44 -1.91 -0.31 -17.77
CA THR A 44 -1.11 -0.25 -19.00
C THR A 44 -0.42 -1.58 -19.27
N TYR A 45 0.17 -2.21 -18.25
CA TYR A 45 0.81 -3.52 -18.38
C TYR A 45 -0.20 -4.63 -18.73
N GLU A 46 -1.39 -4.65 -18.10
CA GLU A 46 -2.47 -5.58 -18.44
C GLU A 46 -2.84 -5.48 -19.92
N ARG A 47 -3.10 -4.26 -20.41
CA ARG A 47 -3.42 -4.03 -21.85
C ARG A 47 -2.31 -4.46 -22.80
N LEU A 48 -1.05 -4.40 -22.37
CA LEU A 48 0.08 -4.90 -23.16
C LEU A 48 0.13 -6.42 -23.14
N ALA A 49 -0.08 -7.05 -21.98
CA ALA A 49 -0.14 -8.51 -21.83
C ALA A 49 -1.30 -9.11 -22.66
N GLU A 50 -2.49 -8.49 -22.63
CA GLU A 50 -3.66 -8.90 -23.44
C GLU A 50 -3.36 -8.85 -24.96
N LYS A 51 -2.47 -7.97 -25.40
CA LYS A 51 -2.00 -7.88 -26.79
C LYS A 51 -0.83 -8.83 -27.10
N GLY A 52 -0.54 -9.74 -26.19
CA GLY A 52 0.51 -10.75 -26.36
C GLY A 52 1.93 -10.26 -26.06
N TYR A 53 2.10 -9.05 -25.53
CA TYR A 53 3.42 -8.61 -25.10
C TYR A 53 3.80 -9.27 -23.78
N GLN A 54 4.98 -9.86 -23.74
CA GLN A 54 5.52 -10.54 -22.56
C GLN A 54 6.99 -10.17 -22.41
N SER A 55 7.38 -9.69 -21.22
CA SER A 55 8.78 -9.52 -20.86
C SER A 55 8.99 -9.73 -19.37
N VAL A 56 10.16 -10.15 -18.99
CA VAL A 56 10.59 -10.34 -17.62
C VAL A 56 10.33 -9.06 -16.81
N GLU A 57 10.88 -7.94 -17.27
CA GLU A 57 10.76 -6.65 -16.58
C GLU A 57 9.30 -6.19 -16.40
N MET A 58 8.44 -6.42 -17.40
CA MET A 58 7.02 -6.09 -17.27
C MET A 58 6.33 -6.91 -16.18
N PHE A 59 6.56 -8.22 -16.14
CA PHE A 59 5.93 -9.07 -15.13
C PHE A 59 6.52 -8.90 -13.73
N GLU A 60 7.79 -8.52 -13.61
CA GLU A 60 8.38 -8.07 -12.33
C GLU A 60 7.61 -6.88 -11.76
N LYS A 61 7.43 -5.84 -12.58
CA LYS A 61 6.74 -4.61 -12.17
C LYS A 61 5.24 -4.82 -11.96
N LEU A 62 4.59 -5.59 -12.80
CA LEU A 62 3.16 -5.92 -12.68
C LEU A 62 2.89 -6.74 -11.42
N GLY A 63 3.68 -7.78 -11.17
CA GLY A 63 3.61 -8.59 -9.95
C GLY A 63 3.84 -7.74 -8.69
N ASN A 64 4.87 -6.90 -8.69
CA ASN A 64 5.14 -5.98 -7.60
C ASN A 64 3.99 -4.98 -7.37
N ALA A 65 3.42 -4.40 -8.43
CA ALA A 65 2.34 -3.44 -8.31
C ALA A 65 1.08 -4.06 -7.70
N TYR A 66 0.74 -5.28 -8.08
CA TYR A 66 -0.34 -6.05 -7.44
C TYR A 66 -0.01 -6.42 -6.00
N TYR A 67 1.21 -6.90 -5.74
CA TYR A 67 1.67 -7.26 -4.39
C TYR A 67 1.56 -6.07 -3.42
N PHE A 68 2.02 -4.88 -3.83
CA PHE A 68 1.95 -3.66 -3.03
C PHE A 68 0.53 -3.12 -2.84
N ASN A 69 -0.43 -3.59 -3.63
CA ASN A 69 -1.85 -3.32 -3.45
C ASN A 69 -2.61 -4.47 -2.78
N SER A 70 -1.89 -5.48 -2.28
CA SER A 70 -2.47 -6.67 -1.61
C SER A 70 -3.41 -7.49 -2.50
N ASP A 71 -3.36 -7.31 -3.84
CA ASP A 71 -4.02 -8.19 -4.82
C ASP A 71 -3.13 -9.42 -5.04
N PHE A 72 -3.08 -10.28 -4.03
CA PHE A 72 -2.17 -11.42 -4.01
C PHE A 72 -2.49 -12.47 -5.08
N GLU A 73 -3.74 -12.57 -5.50
CA GLU A 73 -4.11 -13.49 -6.58
C GLU A 73 -3.48 -13.07 -7.91
N LYS A 74 -3.64 -11.81 -8.30
CA LYS A 74 -3.05 -11.27 -9.53
C LYS A 74 -1.53 -11.12 -9.42
N ALA A 75 -1.01 -10.86 -8.22
CA ALA A 75 0.42 -10.87 -7.97
C ALA A 75 1.01 -12.27 -8.24
N ALA A 76 0.40 -13.33 -7.70
CA ALA A 76 0.82 -14.71 -7.91
C ALA A 76 0.79 -15.09 -9.40
N GLN A 77 -0.29 -14.75 -10.12
CA GLN A 77 -0.39 -14.98 -11.57
C GLN A 77 0.72 -14.25 -12.36
N SER A 78 1.04 -13.02 -11.98
CA SER A 78 2.10 -12.23 -12.63
C SER A 78 3.48 -12.81 -12.36
N TYR A 79 3.76 -13.22 -11.12
CA TYR A 79 5.01 -13.87 -10.77
C TYR A 79 5.15 -15.28 -11.38
N GLU A 80 4.04 -16.00 -11.55
CA GLU A 80 4.04 -17.26 -12.29
C GLU A 80 4.50 -17.04 -13.74
N LYS A 81 3.96 -16.02 -14.43
CA LYS A 81 4.39 -15.65 -15.78
C LYS A 81 5.86 -15.23 -15.81
N LEU A 82 6.30 -14.45 -14.83
CA LEU A 82 7.70 -14.09 -14.66
C LEU A 82 8.58 -15.33 -14.57
N TYR A 83 8.21 -16.30 -13.71
CA TYR A 83 8.95 -17.53 -13.49
C TYR A 83 8.97 -18.45 -14.73
N GLN A 84 7.88 -18.46 -15.53
CA GLN A 84 7.84 -19.18 -16.81
C GLN A 84 8.78 -18.58 -17.85
N LEU A 85 8.95 -17.24 -17.86
CA LEU A 85 9.86 -16.54 -18.78
C LEU A 85 11.33 -16.64 -18.37
N GLN A 86 11.57 -16.66 -17.07
CA GLN A 86 12.91 -16.71 -16.49
C GLN A 86 12.89 -17.51 -15.18
N SER A 87 13.43 -18.74 -15.22
CA SER A 87 13.44 -19.63 -14.06
C SER A 87 14.36 -19.20 -12.92
N GLU A 88 15.34 -18.34 -13.23
CA GLU A 88 16.33 -17.80 -12.27
C GLU A 88 16.00 -16.34 -11.95
N LEU A 89 15.27 -16.12 -10.83
CA LEU A 89 14.88 -14.80 -10.38
C LEU A 89 15.79 -14.25 -9.29
N ALA A 90 15.77 -12.93 -9.10
CA ALA A 90 16.33 -12.33 -7.90
C ALA A 90 15.53 -12.79 -6.66
N PRO A 91 16.21 -12.95 -5.49
CA PRO A 91 15.61 -13.54 -4.29
C PRO A 91 14.29 -12.91 -3.88
N GLU A 92 14.16 -11.59 -3.97
CA GLU A 92 12.97 -10.86 -3.56
C GLU A 92 11.72 -11.27 -4.34
N TYR A 93 11.84 -11.65 -5.62
CA TYR A 93 10.68 -12.12 -6.41
C TYR A 93 10.21 -13.50 -5.98
N TYR A 94 11.12 -14.41 -5.60
CA TYR A 94 10.73 -15.69 -5.00
C TYR A 94 9.98 -15.48 -3.70
N TYR A 95 10.47 -14.56 -2.84
CA TYR A 95 9.81 -14.26 -1.58
C TYR A 95 8.40 -13.73 -1.80
N ARG A 96 8.24 -12.69 -2.62
CA ARG A 96 6.92 -12.09 -2.90
C ARG A 96 5.97 -13.07 -3.59
N TYR A 97 6.48 -13.90 -4.50
CA TYR A 97 5.68 -14.93 -5.14
C TYR A 97 5.18 -15.95 -4.12
N ALA A 98 6.06 -16.45 -3.25
CA ALA A 98 5.67 -17.38 -2.19
C ALA A 98 4.64 -16.76 -1.21
N GLN A 99 4.82 -15.48 -0.81
CA GLN A 99 3.84 -14.79 0.03
C GLN A 99 2.47 -14.65 -0.67
N SER A 100 2.47 -14.34 -1.97
CA SER A 100 1.24 -14.26 -2.75
C SER A 100 0.52 -15.61 -2.84
N LEU A 101 1.27 -16.70 -3.03
CA LEU A 101 0.74 -18.05 -3.01
C LEU A 101 0.16 -18.43 -1.65
N LYS A 102 0.86 -18.12 -0.55
CA LYS A 102 0.34 -18.34 0.83
C LYS A 102 -0.97 -17.59 1.06
N ALA A 103 -1.02 -16.32 0.70
CA ALA A 103 -2.22 -15.49 0.87
C ALA A 103 -3.43 -16.02 0.08
N THR A 104 -3.21 -16.83 -0.96
CA THR A 104 -4.25 -17.47 -1.78
C THR A 104 -4.47 -18.94 -1.44
N GLY A 105 -3.91 -19.44 -0.33
CA GLY A 105 -4.11 -20.82 0.16
C GLY A 105 -3.30 -21.89 -0.59
N LYS A 106 -2.35 -21.50 -1.45
CA LYS A 106 -1.51 -22.41 -2.23
C LYS A 106 -0.23 -22.79 -1.47
N GLU A 107 -0.38 -23.35 -0.27
CA GLU A 107 0.71 -23.58 0.68
C GLU A 107 1.84 -24.47 0.13
N LYS A 108 1.51 -25.55 -0.60
CA LYS A 108 2.52 -26.48 -1.16
C LYS A 108 3.39 -25.81 -2.23
N GLU A 109 2.75 -25.01 -3.11
CA GLU A 109 3.46 -24.27 -4.14
C GLU A 109 4.34 -23.17 -3.49
N ALA A 110 3.77 -22.47 -2.50
CA ALA A 110 4.49 -21.46 -1.74
C ALA A 110 5.75 -22.00 -1.07
N ALA A 111 5.67 -23.19 -0.43
CA ALA A 111 6.82 -23.83 0.19
C ALA A 111 7.94 -24.13 -0.83
N THR A 112 7.57 -24.62 -2.03
CA THR A 112 8.52 -24.91 -3.11
C THR A 112 9.25 -23.63 -3.58
N ILE A 113 8.52 -22.52 -3.74
CA ILE A 113 9.10 -21.24 -4.16
C ILE A 113 9.94 -20.63 -3.03
N LEU A 114 9.48 -20.77 -1.77
CA LEU A 114 10.18 -20.25 -0.60
C LEU A 114 11.54 -20.92 -0.39
N ALA A 115 11.63 -22.23 -0.65
CA ALA A 115 12.91 -22.96 -0.61
C ALA A 115 13.94 -22.38 -1.61
N LYS A 116 13.49 -21.86 -2.77
CA LYS A 116 14.38 -21.19 -3.73
C LYS A 116 14.88 -19.86 -3.18
N PHE A 117 14.02 -19.10 -2.50
CA PHE A 117 14.43 -17.89 -1.79
C PHE A 117 15.48 -18.19 -0.72
N GLU A 118 15.24 -19.18 0.13
CA GLU A 118 16.16 -19.58 1.20
C GLU A 118 17.55 -19.98 0.66
N ASN A 119 17.57 -20.75 -0.43
CA ASN A 119 18.82 -21.18 -1.06
C ASN A 119 19.64 -20.03 -1.65
N LYS A 120 18.96 -18.99 -2.16
CA LYS A 120 19.61 -17.81 -2.77
C LYS A 120 19.94 -16.70 -1.78
N SER A 121 19.35 -16.72 -0.59
CA SER A 121 19.44 -15.65 0.42
C SER A 121 19.62 -16.21 1.82
N SER A 122 20.58 -17.11 2.01
CA SER A 122 20.81 -17.79 3.31
C SER A 122 21.11 -16.80 4.44
N ASP A 123 21.69 -15.66 4.15
CA ASP A 123 22.04 -14.62 5.14
C ASP A 123 20.90 -13.63 5.43
N ASP A 124 19.81 -13.65 4.64
CA ASP A 124 18.63 -12.82 4.88
C ASP A 124 17.96 -13.24 6.20
N SER A 125 17.55 -12.25 7.00
CA SER A 125 16.88 -12.49 8.28
C SER A 125 15.59 -13.29 8.14
N ARG A 126 14.90 -13.14 7.02
CA ARG A 126 13.68 -13.91 6.69
C ARG A 126 14.00 -15.38 6.46
N SER A 127 15.10 -15.70 5.74
CA SER A 127 15.57 -17.07 5.53
C SER A 127 16.02 -17.72 6.83
N LYS A 128 16.75 -16.98 7.69
CA LYS A 128 17.15 -17.45 9.02
C LYS A 128 15.93 -17.76 9.89
N ARG A 129 14.93 -16.90 9.87
CA ARG A 129 13.67 -17.12 10.62
C ARG A 129 12.91 -18.36 10.12
N LEU A 130 12.79 -18.53 8.80
CA LEU A 130 12.12 -19.69 8.21
C LEU A 130 12.80 -21.02 8.61
N LYS A 131 14.14 -21.06 8.61
CA LYS A 131 14.91 -22.23 9.05
C LYS A 131 14.76 -22.53 10.54
N ASN A 132 14.66 -21.49 11.37
CA ASN A 132 14.61 -21.63 12.83
C ASN A 132 13.19 -21.86 13.36
N ASN A 133 12.16 -21.56 12.60
CA ASN A 133 10.75 -21.70 13.01
C ASN A 133 9.95 -22.40 11.91
N THR A 134 10.17 -23.71 11.77
CA THR A 134 9.48 -24.57 10.81
C THR A 134 8.03 -24.81 11.20
N ASP A 135 7.72 -24.74 12.49
CA ASP A 135 6.41 -25.09 13.06
C ASP A 135 5.55 -23.89 13.47
N TYR A 136 5.88 -22.69 12.93
CA TYR A 136 5.15 -21.46 13.27
C TYR A 136 3.62 -21.55 13.05
N LEU A 137 3.14 -22.41 12.17
CA LEU A 137 1.71 -22.66 11.97
C LEU A 137 1.07 -23.37 13.16
N GLU A 138 1.79 -24.27 13.82
CA GLU A 138 1.31 -24.91 15.05
C GLU A 138 1.24 -23.91 16.20
N ASP A 139 2.21 -23.01 16.31
CA ASP A 139 2.17 -21.90 17.27
C ASP A 139 0.97 -20.97 17.03
N ILE A 140 0.67 -20.66 15.76
CA ILE A 140 -0.53 -19.88 15.40
C ILE A 140 -1.80 -20.64 15.76
N LYS A 141 -1.89 -21.92 15.44
CA LYS A 141 -3.05 -22.77 15.75
C LYS A 141 -3.28 -22.91 17.26
N ALA A 142 -2.21 -23.00 18.05
CA ALA A 142 -2.30 -23.05 19.50
C ALA A 142 -2.95 -21.79 20.11
N ASN A 143 -2.92 -20.67 19.40
CA ASN A 143 -3.55 -19.40 19.81
C ASN A 143 -4.96 -19.20 19.23
N VAL A 144 -5.50 -20.17 18.46
CA VAL A 144 -6.86 -20.07 17.93
C VAL A 144 -7.87 -20.15 19.07
N GLY A 145 -8.79 -19.19 19.09
CA GLY A 145 -9.85 -19.11 20.11
C GLY A 145 -9.52 -18.24 21.33
N ILE A 146 -8.28 -17.72 21.45
CA ILE A 146 -7.95 -16.74 22.51
C ILE A 146 -8.74 -15.43 22.30
N TYR A 147 -8.99 -15.06 21.06
CA TYR A 147 -9.73 -13.86 20.70
C TYR A 147 -10.92 -14.20 19.79
N THR A 148 -12.04 -13.52 20.03
CA THR A 148 -13.15 -13.48 19.10
C THR A 148 -12.99 -12.25 18.20
N ILE A 149 -13.01 -12.45 16.89
CA ILE A 149 -12.85 -11.36 15.91
C ILE A 149 -14.17 -11.19 15.18
N GLU A 150 -14.72 -9.99 15.24
CA GLU A 150 -15.97 -9.63 14.59
C GLU A 150 -15.82 -8.35 13.77
N ASN A 151 -16.68 -8.19 12.75
CA ASN A 151 -16.78 -6.95 12.01
C ASN A 151 -17.32 -5.86 12.94
N ALA A 152 -16.66 -4.72 12.99
CA ALA A 152 -17.06 -3.62 13.87
C ALA A 152 -18.39 -2.93 13.47
N GLY A 153 -19.04 -3.37 12.38
CA GLY A 153 -20.30 -2.81 11.89
C GLY A 153 -20.20 -1.44 11.23
N ILE A 154 -19.04 -0.81 11.32
CA ILE A 154 -18.74 0.50 10.71
C ILE A 154 -17.73 0.42 9.56
N ASN A 155 -17.23 -0.77 9.25
CA ASN A 155 -16.30 -0.99 8.17
C ASN A 155 -16.92 -0.58 6.83
N SER A 156 -16.12 0.05 5.99
CA SER A 156 -16.49 0.40 4.62
C SER A 156 -15.94 -0.64 3.64
N LYS A 157 -16.27 -0.49 2.37
CA LYS A 157 -15.63 -1.27 1.28
C LYS A 157 -14.22 -0.78 0.94
N TYR A 158 -13.78 0.29 1.57
CA TYR A 158 -12.46 0.91 1.40
C TYR A 158 -11.55 0.54 2.57
N SER A 159 -10.32 1.02 2.55
CA SER A 159 -9.37 0.83 3.64
C SER A 159 -9.83 1.54 4.92
N ASP A 160 -10.04 0.77 6.00
CA ASP A 160 -10.32 1.23 7.35
C ASP A 160 -9.28 0.64 8.30
N TYR A 161 -8.54 1.47 9.07
CA TYR A 161 -7.43 1.02 9.91
C TYR A 161 -7.00 2.06 10.96
N GLY A 162 -6.00 1.70 11.80
CA GLY A 162 -5.31 2.63 12.71
C GLY A 162 -6.24 3.29 13.71
N SER A 163 -7.05 2.47 14.39
CA SER A 163 -8.03 2.94 15.36
C SER A 163 -7.46 3.15 16.75
N THR A 164 -8.03 4.10 17.48
CA THR A 164 -7.81 4.34 18.91
C THR A 164 -9.11 4.77 19.56
N ILE A 165 -9.24 4.54 20.87
CA ILE A 165 -10.40 4.97 21.66
C ILE A 165 -9.97 6.13 22.55
N VAL A 166 -10.70 7.23 22.49
CA VAL A 166 -10.55 8.41 23.35
C VAL A 166 -11.93 9.02 23.59
N ASP A 167 -12.24 9.41 24.83
CA ASP A 167 -13.51 10.07 25.21
C ASP A 167 -14.77 9.35 24.68
N ASN A 168 -14.81 8.02 24.85
CA ASN A 168 -15.92 7.18 24.34
C ASN A 168 -16.16 7.29 22.84
N LYS A 169 -15.12 7.61 22.08
CA LYS A 169 -15.13 7.63 20.62
C LYS A 169 -14.05 6.72 20.08
N LEU A 170 -14.40 5.93 19.09
CA LEU A 170 -13.46 5.24 18.22
C LEU A 170 -13.00 6.21 17.14
N ILE A 171 -11.76 6.64 17.19
CA ILE A 171 -11.14 7.45 16.14
C ILE A 171 -10.35 6.51 15.26
N PHE A 172 -10.55 6.59 13.95
CA PHE A 172 -9.92 5.67 13.00
C PHE A 172 -9.67 6.33 11.64
N THR A 173 -8.82 5.71 10.87
CA THR A 173 -8.46 6.10 9.50
C THR A 173 -9.39 5.42 8.51
N SER A 174 -9.90 6.16 7.53
CA SER A 174 -10.71 5.57 6.45
C SER A 174 -10.50 6.26 5.11
N ALA A 175 -10.47 5.45 4.04
CA ALA A 175 -10.49 5.91 2.65
C ALA A 175 -11.91 5.99 2.08
N ARG A 176 -12.97 5.95 2.92
CA ARG A 176 -14.37 6.00 2.47
C ARG A 176 -14.68 7.27 1.72
N ASP A 177 -15.60 7.16 0.77
CA ASP A 177 -16.08 8.30 0.01
C ASP A 177 -16.81 9.30 0.94
N THR A 178 -16.41 10.56 0.87
CA THR A 178 -17.03 11.66 1.62
C THR A 178 -18.20 12.30 0.88
N GLY A 179 -18.59 11.77 -0.30
CA GLY A 179 -19.70 12.25 -1.11
C GLY A 179 -19.42 13.53 -1.92
N GLY A 180 -18.16 14.00 -1.94
CA GLY A 180 -17.77 15.19 -2.70
C GLY A 180 -17.56 14.90 -4.19
N VAL A 181 -18.02 15.78 -5.07
CA VAL A 181 -17.77 15.68 -6.51
C VAL A 181 -16.30 15.99 -6.81
N GLY A 182 -15.68 15.18 -7.68
CA GLY A 182 -14.29 15.43 -8.15
C GLY A 182 -13.20 15.13 -7.13
N GLN A 183 -13.45 14.26 -6.16
CA GLN A 183 -12.43 13.82 -5.21
C GLN A 183 -11.25 13.15 -5.92
N ARG A 184 -10.05 13.52 -5.51
CA ARG A 184 -8.82 12.91 -6.01
C ARG A 184 -8.67 11.50 -5.46
N LYS A 185 -8.26 10.58 -6.34
CA LYS A 185 -7.84 9.25 -5.94
C LYS A 185 -6.33 9.19 -5.76
N HIS A 186 -5.91 8.38 -4.79
CA HIS A 186 -4.51 8.09 -4.57
C HIS A 186 -4.01 7.17 -5.70
N ALA A 187 -2.95 7.57 -6.38
CA ALA A 187 -2.47 6.86 -7.57
C ALA A 187 -1.90 5.46 -7.26
N TRP A 188 -1.48 5.22 -6.02
CA TRP A 188 -0.99 3.91 -5.58
C TRP A 188 -2.15 2.91 -5.45
N THR A 189 -3.21 3.26 -4.70
CA THR A 189 -4.28 2.34 -4.31
C THR A 189 -5.54 2.47 -5.16
N GLY A 190 -5.72 3.58 -5.88
CA GLY A 190 -6.96 3.90 -6.59
C GLY A 190 -8.12 4.30 -5.66
N GLU A 191 -7.93 4.30 -4.35
CA GLU A 191 -8.90 4.73 -3.36
C GLU A 191 -8.86 6.25 -3.12
N HIS A 192 -9.80 6.78 -2.34
CA HIS A 192 -9.73 8.15 -1.86
C HIS A 192 -8.58 8.34 -0.89
N PHE A 193 -8.12 9.58 -0.73
CA PHE A 193 -7.19 9.90 0.35
C PHE A 193 -7.86 9.66 1.69
N THR A 194 -7.14 9.02 2.62
CA THR A 194 -7.66 8.69 3.95
C THR A 194 -7.86 9.94 4.78
N ASN A 195 -8.92 9.93 5.57
CA ASN A 195 -9.21 10.94 6.59
C ASN A 195 -9.40 10.24 7.93
N LEU A 196 -9.33 11.00 9.02
CA LEU A 196 -9.74 10.56 10.34
C LEU A 196 -11.26 10.65 10.47
N TYR A 197 -11.86 9.61 11.01
CA TYR A 197 -13.28 9.49 11.32
C TYR A 197 -13.47 9.19 12.79
N ALA A 198 -14.62 9.55 13.33
CA ALA A 198 -15.04 9.25 14.69
C ALA A 198 -16.37 8.49 14.67
N ALA A 199 -16.47 7.47 15.50
CA ALA A 199 -17.73 6.81 15.84
C ALA A 199 -17.87 6.79 17.36
N GLY A 200 -19.04 7.15 17.90
CA GLY A 200 -19.30 6.98 19.33
C GLY A 200 -19.29 5.51 19.68
N VAL A 201 -18.77 5.15 20.84
CA VAL A 201 -18.84 3.79 21.36
C VAL A 201 -19.68 3.77 22.62
N ASN A 202 -20.59 2.78 22.71
CA ASN A 202 -21.37 2.57 23.93
C ASN A 202 -20.54 1.76 24.96
N GLY A 203 -21.14 1.47 26.11
CA GLY A 203 -20.46 0.68 27.17
C GLY A 203 -20.05 -0.75 26.74
N GLU A 204 -20.60 -1.27 25.66
CA GLU A 204 -20.25 -2.56 25.06
C GLU A 204 -19.25 -2.42 23.90
N LEU A 205 -18.69 -1.24 23.71
CA LEU A 205 -17.76 -0.89 22.62
C LEU A 205 -18.37 -1.07 21.21
N ILE A 206 -19.70 -1.03 21.08
CA ILE A 206 -20.39 -1.09 19.79
C ILE A 206 -20.37 0.31 19.17
N PRO A 207 -19.69 0.50 18.00
CA PRO A 207 -19.60 1.82 17.40
C PRO A 207 -20.90 2.27 16.76
N SER A 208 -21.19 3.57 16.83
CA SER A 208 -22.27 4.21 16.08
C SER A 208 -21.82 4.59 14.66
N ASN A 209 -22.71 5.17 13.85
CA ASN A 209 -22.39 5.63 12.52
C ASN A 209 -21.18 6.60 12.52
N PRO A 210 -20.15 6.35 11.72
CA PRO A 210 -18.96 7.17 11.69
C PRO A 210 -19.22 8.50 10.99
N VAL A 211 -18.66 9.55 11.59
CA VAL A 211 -18.62 10.90 11.01
C VAL A 211 -17.18 11.33 10.77
N ARG A 212 -16.96 12.18 9.77
CA ARG A 212 -15.64 12.74 9.54
C ARG A 212 -15.19 13.50 10.77
N TYR A 213 -13.96 13.21 11.23
CA TYR A 213 -13.37 13.86 12.40
C TYR A 213 -13.11 15.35 12.11
N ASP A 214 -12.56 16.08 13.07
CA ASP A 214 -12.34 17.54 12.99
C ASP A 214 -11.69 18.00 11.67
N ALA A 215 -12.26 19.04 11.07
CA ALA A 215 -11.82 19.56 9.79
C ALA A 215 -10.41 20.20 9.84
N ASN A 216 -9.94 20.62 11.02
CA ASN A 216 -8.60 21.23 11.17
C ASN A 216 -7.49 20.19 11.09
N VAL A 217 -7.79 18.93 11.39
CA VAL A 217 -6.84 17.81 11.29
C VAL A 217 -6.99 16.99 10.02
N ASN A 218 -8.10 17.13 9.30
CA ASN A 218 -8.29 16.49 8.01
C ASN A 218 -7.95 17.45 6.86
N SER A 219 -7.01 17.07 6.03
CA SER A 219 -6.60 17.83 4.85
C SER A 219 -7.16 17.24 3.55
N LYS A 220 -6.58 17.61 2.43
CA LYS A 220 -6.87 17.03 1.10
C LYS A 220 -5.92 15.87 0.74
N PHE A 221 -5.12 15.41 1.67
CA PHE A 221 -4.17 14.30 1.54
C PHE A 221 -4.49 13.25 2.61
N HIS A 222 -3.60 12.26 2.77
CA HIS A 222 -3.78 11.23 3.80
C HIS A 222 -3.57 11.79 5.21
N GLU A 223 -4.51 11.51 6.10
CA GLU A 223 -4.35 11.48 7.55
C GLU A 223 -4.58 10.08 8.04
N ALA A 224 -3.77 9.62 9.00
CA ALA A 224 -3.82 8.24 9.47
C ALA A 224 -3.28 8.07 10.90
N THR A 225 -3.64 6.94 11.51
CA THR A 225 -3.06 6.39 12.74
C THR A 225 -2.88 7.42 13.85
N PRO A 226 -3.97 8.03 14.34
CA PRO A 226 -3.90 8.97 15.44
C PRO A 226 -3.61 8.26 16.76
N VAL A 227 -2.82 8.88 17.62
CA VAL A 227 -2.64 8.51 19.01
C VAL A 227 -2.80 9.74 19.89
N PHE A 228 -3.43 9.57 21.05
CA PHE A 228 -3.76 10.65 21.96
C PHE A 228 -3.03 10.50 23.28
N THR A 229 -2.74 11.61 23.93
CA THR A 229 -2.37 11.61 25.34
C THR A 229 -3.56 11.19 26.22
N LYS A 230 -3.31 10.67 27.40
CA LYS A 230 -4.34 10.19 28.35
C LYS A 230 -5.37 11.26 28.71
N ASP A 231 -4.95 12.52 28.75
CA ASP A 231 -5.81 13.67 29.00
C ASP A 231 -6.66 14.08 27.78
N GLY A 232 -6.47 13.41 26.63
CA GLY A 232 -7.18 13.70 25.37
C GLY A 232 -6.83 15.05 24.72
N ASN A 233 -5.88 15.83 25.27
CA ASN A 233 -5.62 17.19 24.82
C ASN A 233 -4.52 17.32 23.76
N THR A 234 -3.75 16.27 23.53
CA THR A 234 -2.72 16.21 22.50
C THR A 234 -2.94 15.00 21.61
N MET A 235 -2.83 15.20 20.30
CA MET A 235 -2.89 14.14 19.31
C MET A 235 -1.62 14.17 18.46
N TYR A 236 -1.04 12.99 18.23
CA TYR A 236 -0.03 12.75 17.21
C TYR A 236 -0.66 11.91 16.10
N PHE A 237 -0.36 12.24 14.86
CA PHE A 237 -0.94 11.53 13.72
C PHE A 237 -0.03 11.58 12.49
N THR A 238 -0.17 10.61 11.63
CA THR A 238 0.51 10.58 10.33
C THR A 238 -0.24 11.44 9.33
N ARG A 239 0.49 12.22 8.52
CA ARG A 239 -0.04 12.94 7.35
C ARG A 239 1.01 12.98 6.25
N ASN A 240 0.60 13.10 4.99
CA ASN A 240 1.54 13.49 3.94
C ASN A 240 2.20 14.83 4.28
N ASN A 241 3.40 15.07 3.75
CA ASN A 241 4.11 16.35 3.91
C ASN A 241 3.27 17.51 3.35
N TYR A 242 2.32 17.96 4.17
CA TYR A 242 1.38 19.03 3.86
C TYR A 242 1.00 19.79 5.12
N LEU A 243 1.35 21.09 5.15
CA LEU A 243 1.04 22.01 6.26
C LEU A 243 0.80 23.41 5.70
N ASP A 244 -0.16 24.14 6.25
CA ASP A 244 -0.49 25.53 5.89
C ASP A 244 -0.63 25.79 4.38
N GLY A 245 -1.33 24.86 3.70
CA GLY A 245 -1.57 24.96 2.27
C GLY A 245 -0.39 24.53 1.39
N LYS A 246 0.78 24.27 1.97
CA LYS A 246 2.00 23.91 1.25
C LYS A 246 2.25 22.40 1.27
N LYS A 247 2.57 21.85 0.10
CA LYS A 247 2.95 20.45 -0.08
C LYS A 247 4.46 20.33 -0.30
N GLY A 248 5.14 19.61 0.60
CA GLY A 248 6.54 19.26 0.44
C GLY A 248 6.75 18.00 -0.42
N LYS A 249 7.94 17.88 -0.99
CA LYS A 249 8.39 16.74 -1.78
C LYS A 249 9.87 16.48 -1.55
N ASP A 250 10.28 15.25 -1.71
CA ASP A 250 11.69 14.87 -1.77
C ASP A 250 12.34 15.23 -3.12
N ALA A 251 13.61 14.87 -3.29
CA ALA A 251 14.37 15.07 -4.53
C ALA A 251 13.75 14.33 -5.74
N ASN A 252 13.05 13.21 -5.51
CA ASN A 252 12.35 12.41 -6.51
C ASN A 252 10.92 12.90 -6.78
N LYS A 253 10.52 14.04 -6.21
CA LYS A 253 9.17 14.62 -6.30
C LYS A 253 8.09 13.79 -5.61
N VAL A 254 8.45 12.89 -4.71
CA VAL A 254 7.54 12.10 -3.88
C VAL A 254 7.12 12.92 -2.66
N THR A 255 5.84 12.87 -2.32
CA THR A 255 5.30 13.48 -1.09
C THR A 255 5.35 12.45 0.02
N LEU A 256 6.34 12.57 0.89
CA LEU A 256 6.59 11.64 1.98
C LEU A 256 5.58 11.80 3.12
N LEU A 257 5.55 10.83 4.03
CA LEU A 257 4.77 10.88 5.26
C LEU A 257 5.54 11.57 6.37
N LYS A 258 4.83 12.26 7.24
CA LYS A 258 5.36 12.93 8.43
C LYS A 258 4.42 12.75 9.62
N ILE A 259 4.95 12.81 10.81
CA ILE A 259 4.16 12.84 12.05
C ILE A 259 3.95 14.30 12.46
N TYR A 260 2.68 14.60 12.72
CA TYR A 260 2.25 15.92 13.19
C TYR A 260 1.68 15.82 14.59
N LYS A 261 1.76 16.93 15.32
CA LYS A 261 1.13 17.13 16.63
C LYS A 261 0.01 18.15 16.47
N ALA A 262 -1.12 17.91 17.12
CA ALA A 262 -2.20 18.87 17.29
C ALA A 262 -2.58 19.00 18.75
N THR A 263 -3.13 20.15 19.16
CA THR A 263 -3.58 20.41 20.52
C THR A 263 -5.06 20.74 20.52
N LEU A 264 -5.80 20.21 21.49
CA LEU A 264 -7.23 20.48 21.66
C LEU A 264 -7.39 21.77 22.48
N VAL A 265 -8.05 22.77 21.90
CA VAL A 265 -8.37 24.04 22.56
C VAL A 265 -9.82 24.39 22.30
N ASN A 266 -10.63 24.59 23.33
CA ASN A 266 -12.05 24.88 23.22
C ASN A 266 -12.81 23.89 22.33
N ASN A 267 -12.59 22.60 22.49
CA ASN A 267 -13.15 21.50 21.72
C ASN A 267 -12.83 21.56 20.20
N ARG A 268 -11.74 22.19 19.81
CA ARG A 268 -11.24 22.23 18.43
C ARG A 268 -9.78 21.85 18.39
N TRP A 269 -9.40 21.01 17.48
CA TRP A 269 -8.00 20.70 17.19
C TRP A 269 -7.34 21.91 16.51
N THR A 270 -6.26 22.38 17.11
CA THR A 270 -5.51 23.57 16.65
C THR A 270 -4.01 23.29 16.72
N ASN A 271 -3.21 24.28 16.33
CA ASN A 271 -1.75 24.23 16.44
C ASN A 271 -1.15 22.96 15.82
N VAL A 272 -1.62 22.61 14.61
CA VAL A 272 -1.01 21.50 13.88
C VAL A 272 0.43 21.86 13.53
N THR A 273 1.38 21.13 14.09
CA THR A 273 2.82 21.38 13.91
C THR A 273 3.55 20.13 13.49
N GLU A 274 4.60 20.30 12.72
CA GLU A 274 5.52 19.23 12.33
C GLU A 274 6.48 18.92 13.49
N LEU A 275 6.79 17.63 13.71
CA LEU A 275 7.74 17.24 14.74
C LEU A 275 9.18 17.35 14.23
N PRO A 276 10.16 17.67 15.12
CA PRO A 276 11.52 18.04 14.72
C PRO A 276 12.34 16.91 14.09
N PHE A 277 11.97 15.65 14.28
CA PHE A 277 12.65 14.50 13.71
C PHE A 277 12.15 14.12 12.30
N ASN A 278 11.10 14.78 11.81
CA ASN A 278 10.65 14.57 10.43
C ASN A 278 11.71 15.02 9.42
N SER A 279 11.67 14.43 8.23
CA SER A 279 12.60 14.72 7.16
C SER A 279 11.89 14.92 5.82
N ASN A 280 12.58 15.58 4.89
CA ASN A 280 12.18 15.58 3.48
C ASN A 280 12.83 14.45 2.67
N ASN A 281 13.67 13.61 3.31
CA ASN A 281 14.42 12.53 2.65
C ASN A 281 13.89 11.13 3.01
N PHE A 282 13.09 11.00 4.06
CA PHE A 282 12.46 9.75 4.48
C PHE A 282 11.08 10.00 5.10
N SER A 283 10.25 8.97 5.13
CA SER A 283 8.94 9.01 5.79
C SER A 283 9.06 8.67 7.27
N THR A 284 8.27 9.37 8.10
CA THR A 284 7.97 9.00 9.48
C THR A 284 6.46 8.81 9.61
N ALA A 285 6.03 7.74 10.26
CA ALA A 285 4.61 7.38 10.28
C ALA A 285 4.27 6.49 11.50
N HIS A 286 2.98 6.29 11.74
CA HIS A 286 2.43 5.34 12.72
C HIS A 286 2.88 5.59 14.16
N PRO A 287 2.64 6.81 14.71
CA PRO A 287 3.06 7.13 16.07
C PRO A 287 2.37 6.24 17.10
N ALA A 288 3.10 5.88 18.15
CA ALA A 288 2.58 5.23 19.35
C ALA A 288 3.24 5.81 20.59
N LEU A 289 2.46 6.10 21.64
CA LEU A 289 2.97 6.58 22.92
C LEU A 289 3.26 5.43 23.87
N SER A 290 4.32 5.56 24.66
CA SER A 290 4.53 4.69 25.83
C SER A 290 3.43 4.91 26.88
N PRO A 291 3.20 3.93 27.77
CA PRO A 291 2.19 4.07 28.83
C PRO A 291 2.40 5.26 29.76
N ASP A 292 3.63 5.72 29.95
CA ASP A 292 3.99 6.91 30.74
C ASP A 292 4.03 8.20 29.91
N GLU A 293 3.75 8.12 28.59
CA GLU A 293 3.75 9.23 27.62
C GLU A 293 5.10 9.96 27.46
N GLN A 294 6.19 9.37 27.97
CA GLN A 294 7.53 9.97 27.88
C GLN A 294 8.25 9.59 26.57
N THR A 295 7.79 8.55 25.89
CA THR A 295 8.42 8.04 24.67
C THR A 295 7.39 7.96 23.55
N LEU A 296 7.75 8.51 22.38
CA LEU A 296 7.01 8.36 21.14
C LEU A 296 7.77 7.38 20.22
N TYR A 297 7.13 6.26 19.93
CA TYR A 297 7.62 5.28 18.95
C TYR A 297 7.05 5.60 17.55
N PHE A 298 7.82 5.29 16.48
CA PHE A 298 7.38 5.48 15.10
C PHE A 298 8.26 4.71 14.10
#